data_ab1f9f93592ac989232ad66a106a52bd
#
_entry.id   ab1f9f93592ac989232ad66a106a52bd
#
_cell.length_a   1.000
_cell.length_b   1.000
_cell.length_c   1.000
_cell.angle_alpha   90.00
_cell.angle_beta   90.00
_cell.angle_gamma   90.00
#
_symmetry.space_group_name_H-M   'P 1'
#
loop_
_entity.id
_entity.type
_entity.pdbx_description
1 polymer ?
#
loop_
_entity_poly.entity_id
_entity_poly.type
_entity_poly.pdbx_seq_one_letter_code
_entity_poly.pdbx_strand_id
1 'polypeptide(L)'
;LICIFIGVITVGVSGYVFYTWIKSAPDFDPAELVDPIPSKFYDQNNKLLKEVGAEKRILIEYKDIPELVEKTVLAVEDARFYEHKGVDWRRTIGAVLTNITKGGSQGGSTITQQIVKLSFLTHEKKIKRKVQEWYISYQFEKNYSKEQILAIYLNKIFYGNNAYGIAQAAKTYYGKNLDDLTPL
;
A
#
# COMPACT_ATOMS: atom_id res chain seq x y z
N LEU A 1 -17.78 -14.30 39.95
CA LEU A 1 -16.73 -13.35 40.38
C LEU A 1 -15.39 -13.69 39.77
N ILE A 2 -14.84 -14.92 39.93
CA ILE A 2 -13.54 -15.33 39.40
C ILE A 2 -13.45 -15.17 37.88
N CYS A 3 -14.47 -15.59 37.12
CA CYS A 3 -14.49 -15.45 35.63
C CYS A 3 -14.47 -13.98 35.19
N ILE A 4 -15.18 -13.09 35.92
CA ILE A 4 -15.17 -11.64 35.64
C ILE A 4 -13.78 -11.07 35.91
N PHE A 5 -13.14 -11.45 37.02
CA PHE A 5 -11.81 -11.00 37.38
C PHE A 5 -10.75 -11.46 36.36
N ILE A 6 -10.80 -12.72 35.92
CA ILE A 6 -9.94 -13.24 34.86
C ILE A 6 -10.19 -12.47 33.55
N GLY A 7 -11.45 -12.19 33.22
CA GLY A 7 -11.80 -11.41 32.02
C GLY A 7 -11.20 -10.00 32.04
N VAL A 8 -11.30 -9.29 33.17
CA VAL A 8 -10.72 -7.95 33.33
C VAL A 8 -9.20 -7.96 33.20
N ILE A 9 -8.54 -8.93 33.84
CA ILE A 9 -7.07 -9.08 33.71
C ILE A 9 -6.67 -9.35 32.27
N THR A 10 -7.36 -10.27 31.59
CA THR A 10 -7.05 -10.62 30.20
C THR A 10 -7.19 -9.40 29.27
N VAL A 11 -8.26 -8.61 29.42
CA VAL A 11 -8.46 -7.38 28.67
C VAL A 11 -7.37 -6.36 28.98
N GLY A 12 -7.01 -6.19 30.26
CA GLY A 12 -5.97 -5.26 30.68
C GLY A 12 -4.59 -5.64 30.11
N VAL A 13 -4.21 -6.90 30.19
CA VAL A 13 -2.94 -7.41 29.67
C VAL A 13 -2.92 -7.28 28.14
N SER A 14 -3.98 -7.67 27.44
CA SER A 14 -4.09 -7.53 26.01
C SER A 14 -3.98 -6.05 25.57
N GLY A 15 -4.68 -5.16 26.23
CA GLY A 15 -4.62 -3.72 25.98
C GLY A 15 -3.20 -3.15 26.16
N TYR A 16 -2.51 -3.56 27.23
CA TYR A 16 -1.12 -3.18 27.47
C TYR A 16 -0.17 -3.67 26.37
N VAL A 17 -0.32 -4.93 25.94
CA VAL A 17 0.46 -5.50 24.83
C VAL A 17 0.22 -4.72 23.53
N PHE A 18 -1.03 -4.44 23.17
CA PHE A 18 -1.35 -3.62 22.01
C PHE A 18 -0.72 -2.23 22.10
N TYR A 19 -0.82 -1.58 23.25
CA TYR A 19 -0.21 -0.28 23.48
C TYR A 19 1.32 -0.31 23.27
N THR A 20 2.01 -1.32 23.81
CA THR A 20 3.47 -1.47 23.61
C THR A 20 3.86 -1.71 22.16
N TRP A 21 3.04 -2.45 21.41
CA TRP A 21 3.25 -2.67 19.98
C TRP A 21 3.08 -1.39 19.16
N ILE A 22 2.06 -0.60 19.46
CA ILE A 22 1.84 0.71 18.83
C ILE A 22 3.00 1.65 19.16
N LYS A 23 3.40 1.74 20.43
CA LYS A 23 4.49 2.61 20.86
C LYS A 23 5.86 2.22 20.26
N SER A 24 6.03 0.96 19.88
CA SER A 24 7.23 0.45 19.19
C SER A 24 7.09 0.48 17.66
N ALA A 25 6.03 1.08 17.11
CA ALA A 25 5.91 1.28 15.68
C ALA A 25 6.98 2.27 15.19
N PRO A 26 7.51 2.09 13.97
CA PRO A 26 8.35 3.10 13.35
C PRO A 26 7.63 4.44 13.27
N ASP A 27 8.38 5.51 13.40
CA ASP A 27 7.84 6.84 13.14
C ASP A 27 7.42 6.98 11.69
N PHE A 28 6.36 7.74 11.47
CA PHE A 28 5.93 8.06 10.13
C PHE A 28 6.83 9.14 9.54
N ASP A 29 7.80 8.74 8.70
CA ASP A 29 8.69 9.65 7.99
C ASP A 29 8.30 9.73 6.50
N PRO A 30 7.83 10.89 5.99
CA PRO A 30 7.57 11.09 4.57
C PRO A 30 8.76 10.79 3.65
N ALA A 31 10.01 10.88 4.14
CA ALA A 31 11.19 10.56 3.36
C ALA A 31 11.24 9.09 2.91
N GLU A 32 10.67 8.17 3.67
CA GLU A 32 10.56 6.75 3.34
C GLU A 32 9.60 6.46 2.17
N LEU A 33 8.83 7.47 1.75
CA LEU A 33 7.95 7.37 0.59
C LEU A 33 8.66 7.69 -0.72
N VAL A 34 9.82 8.35 -0.64
CA VAL A 34 10.60 8.75 -1.81
C VAL A 34 11.34 7.54 -2.34
N ASP A 35 10.89 7.09 -3.51
CA ASP A 35 11.53 5.97 -4.20
C ASP A 35 12.68 6.46 -5.10
N PRO A 36 13.73 5.65 -5.31
CA PRO A 36 14.83 6.01 -6.20
C PRO A 36 14.33 6.17 -7.64
N ILE A 37 14.77 7.26 -8.29
CA ILE A 37 14.47 7.55 -9.68
C ILE A 37 15.73 7.26 -10.51
N PRO A 38 15.61 6.58 -11.66
CA PRO A 38 16.75 6.36 -12.53
C PRO A 38 17.28 7.67 -13.12
N SER A 39 18.60 7.78 -13.24
CA SER A 39 19.24 8.90 -13.94
C SER A 39 19.09 8.72 -15.45
N LYS A 40 18.63 9.77 -16.13
CA LYS A 40 18.44 9.79 -17.59
C LYS A 40 19.51 10.65 -18.24
N PHE A 41 20.18 10.10 -19.24
CA PHE A 41 21.19 10.76 -20.03
C PHE A 41 20.64 11.08 -21.42
N TYR A 42 20.78 12.31 -21.86
CA TYR A 42 20.27 12.78 -23.14
C TYR A 42 21.41 13.29 -24.04
N ASP A 43 21.22 13.22 -25.34
CA ASP A 43 22.13 13.86 -26.30
C ASP A 43 21.84 15.38 -26.43
N GLN A 44 22.66 16.06 -27.23
CA GLN A 44 22.50 17.52 -27.51
C GLN A 44 21.14 17.88 -28.16
N ASN A 45 20.41 16.91 -28.68
CA ASN A 45 19.10 17.08 -29.31
C ASN A 45 17.95 16.64 -28.38
N ASN A 46 18.21 16.48 -27.08
CA ASN A 46 17.25 15.95 -26.09
C ASN A 46 16.73 14.52 -26.36
N LYS A 47 17.45 13.73 -27.14
CA LYS A 47 17.13 12.33 -27.33
C LYS A 47 17.71 11.50 -26.19
N LEU A 48 16.88 10.66 -25.56
CA LEU A 48 17.30 9.76 -24.48
C LEU A 48 18.35 8.77 -25.02
N LEU A 49 19.56 8.86 -24.47
CA LEU A 49 20.68 7.96 -24.80
C LEU A 49 20.69 6.74 -23.88
N LYS A 50 20.52 6.96 -22.58
CA LYS A 50 20.61 5.90 -21.58
C LYS A 50 19.83 6.26 -20.32
N GLU A 51 19.27 5.25 -19.70
CA GLU A 51 18.70 5.29 -18.38
C GLU A 51 19.52 4.38 -17.45
N VAL A 52 19.95 4.91 -16.31
CA VAL A 52 20.80 4.19 -15.34
C VAL A 52 20.15 4.27 -13.96
N GLY A 53 19.80 3.13 -13.42
CA GLY A 53 19.17 2.98 -12.10
C GLY A 53 18.87 1.53 -11.81
N ALA A 54 18.69 1.19 -10.54
CA ALA A 54 18.31 -0.15 -10.10
C ALA A 54 16.85 -0.47 -10.47
N GLU A 55 16.00 0.56 -10.52
CA GLU A 55 14.57 0.46 -10.78
C GLU A 55 14.18 1.26 -12.01
N LYS A 56 13.33 0.69 -12.86
CA LYS A 56 12.68 1.43 -13.94
C LYS A 56 11.37 1.98 -13.44
N ARG A 57 11.22 3.31 -13.47
CA ARG A 57 10.06 4.00 -12.91
C ARG A 57 9.68 5.21 -13.74
N ILE A 58 8.41 5.34 -14.05
CA ILE A 58 7.79 6.53 -14.62
C ILE A 58 6.81 7.05 -13.58
N LEU A 59 7.14 8.20 -12.97
CA LEU A 59 6.27 8.82 -11.97
C LEU A 59 5.09 9.51 -12.64
N ILE A 60 3.93 9.38 -12.02
CA ILE A 60 2.68 10.02 -12.41
C ILE A 60 2.08 10.78 -11.23
N GLU A 61 1.40 11.88 -11.49
CA GLU A 61 0.54 12.56 -10.53
C GLU A 61 -0.88 11.99 -10.60
N TYR A 62 -1.73 12.27 -9.60
CA TYR A 62 -3.11 11.78 -9.59
C TYR A 62 -3.88 12.21 -10.85
N LYS A 63 -3.68 13.45 -11.32
CA LYS A 63 -4.32 13.97 -12.54
C LYS A 63 -3.99 13.20 -13.82
N ASP A 64 -2.88 12.45 -13.81
CA ASP A 64 -2.40 11.66 -14.95
C ASP A 64 -2.92 10.21 -14.90
N ILE A 65 -3.76 9.87 -13.91
CA ILE A 65 -4.34 8.54 -13.76
C ILE A 65 -5.65 8.48 -14.53
N PRO A 66 -5.75 7.67 -15.60
CA PRO A 66 -7.01 7.50 -16.31
C PRO A 66 -8.09 6.90 -15.40
N GLU A 67 -9.32 7.37 -15.53
CA GLU A 67 -10.47 6.89 -14.73
C GLU A 67 -10.65 5.38 -14.80
N LEU A 68 -10.39 4.79 -15.96
CA LEU A 68 -10.43 3.33 -16.16
C LEU A 68 -9.41 2.61 -15.26
N VAL A 69 -8.19 3.13 -15.18
CA VAL A 69 -7.10 2.55 -14.36
C VAL A 69 -7.46 2.67 -12.89
N GLU A 70 -7.89 3.84 -12.45
CA GLU A 70 -8.34 4.07 -11.08
C GLU A 70 -9.44 3.08 -10.68
N LYS A 71 -10.55 3.06 -11.44
CA LYS A 71 -11.69 2.17 -11.15
C LYS A 71 -11.29 0.70 -11.13
N THR A 72 -10.43 0.27 -12.05
CA THR A 72 -9.98 -1.12 -12.13
C THR A 72 -9.16 -1.50 -10.90
N VAL A 73 -8.19 -0.66 -10.53
CA VAL A 73 -7.34 -0.91 -9.36
C VAL A 73 -8.17 -0.91 -8.07
N LEU A 74 -9.05 0.08 -7.90
CA LEU A 74 -9.92 0.14 -6.72
C LEU A 74 -10.85 -1.06 -6.61
N ALA A 75 -11.45 -1.51 -7.71
CA ALA A 75 -12.35 -2.66 -7.72
C ALA A 75 -11.65 -3.95 -7.27
N VAL A 76 -10.40 -4.13 -7.64
CA VAL A 76 -9.62 -5.34 -7.33
C VAL A 76 -8.99 -5.25 -5.93
N GLU A 77 -8.32 -4.14 -5.65
CA GLU A 77 -7.48 -4.01 -4.46
C GLU A 77 -8.24 -3.46 -3.25
N ASP A 78 -9.12 -2.48 -3.44
CA ASP A 78 -9.76 -1.77 -2.34
C ASP A 78 -11.07 -1.08 -2.75
N ALA A 79 -12.11 -1.86 -3.01
CA ALA A 79 -13.38 -1.37 -3.54
C ALA A 79 -14.07 -0.28 -2.68
N ARG A 80 -13.68 -0.16 -1.40
CA ARG A 80 -14.20 0.87 -0.49
C ARG A 80 -13.14 1.89 -0.07
N PHE A 81 -12.14 2.10 -0.91
CA PHE A 81 -11.00 2.97 -0.64
C PHE A 81 -11.40 4.35 -0.12
N TYR A 82 -12.42 4.96 -0.69
CA TYR A 82 -12.91 6.29 -0.30
C TYR A 82 -13.76 6.31 0.97
N GLU A 83 -14.17 5.12 1.49
CA GLU A 83 -15.08 5.03 2.64
C GLU A 83 -14.37 4.86 3.99
N HIS A 84 -13.15 4.32 3.99
CA HIS A 84 -12.40 4.04 5.22
C HIS A 84 -11.25 5.03 5.46
N LYS A 85 -10.67 4.97 6.66
CA LYS A 85 -9.53 5.79 7.10
C LYS A 85 -8.30 4.89 7.39
N GLY A 86 -7.67 4.39 6.34
CA GLY A 86 -6.47 3.55 6.40
C GLY A 86 -6.75 2.05 6.54
N VAL A 87 -7.78 1.67 7.29
CA VAL A 87 -8.16 0.28 7.51
C VAL A 87 -9.64 0.07 7.20
N ASP A 88 -9.95 -0.87 6.33
CA ASP A 88 -11.30 -1.35 6.12
C ASP A 88 -11.61 -2.50 7.10
N TRP A 89 -12.19 -2.16 8.24
CA TRP A 89 -12.51 -3.14 9.29
C TRP A 89 -13.50 -4.21 8.83
N ARG A 90 -14.46 -3.87 7.99
CA ARG A 90 -15.42 -4.86 7.47
C ARG A 90 -14.72 -5.91 6.60
N ARG A 91 -13.84 -5.46 5.70
CA ARG A 91 -13.05 -6.35 4.84
C ARG A 91 -12.05 -7.17 5.67
N THR A 92 -11.36 -6.53 6.62
CA THR A 92 -10.38 -7.18 7.49
C THR A 92 -11.01 -8.31 8.31
N ILE A 93 -12.13 -8.04 9.00
CA ILE A 93 -12.84 -9.05 9.80
C ILE A 93 -13.40 -10.15 8.90
N GLY A 94 -14.01 -9.80 7.77
CA GLY A 94 -14.52 -10.76 6.79
C GLY A 94 -13.44 -11.70 6.26
N ALA A 95 -12.26 -11.17 5.93
CA ALA A 95 -11.11 -11.97 5.49
C ALA A 95 -10.61 -12.91 6.57
N VAL A 96 -10.50 -12.44 7.83
CA VAL A 96 -10.10 -13.29 8.97
C VAL A 96 -11.09 -14.44 9.16
N LEU A 97 -12.38 -14.16 9.18
CA LEU A 97 -13.42 -15.19 9.32
C LEU A 97 -13.40 -16.21 8.18
N THR A 98 -13.27 -15.73 6.93
CA THR A 98 -13.19 -16.61 5.76
C THR A 98 -11.95 -17.51 5.80
N ASN A 99 -10.80 -16.95 6.18
CA ASN A 99 -9.56 -17.71 6.26
C ASN A 99 -9.60 -18.78 7.36
N ILE A 100 -10.26 -18.51 8.50
CA ILE A 100 -10.46 -19.48 9.57
C ILE A 100 -11.44 -20.58 9.16
N THR A 101 -12.56 -20.21 8.54
CA THR A 101 -13.67 -21.15 8.27
C THR A 101 -13.50 -21.97 6.99
N LYS A 102 -12.86 -21.38 5.97
CA LYS A 102 -12.72 -21.97 4.63
C LYS A 102 -11.30 -22.38 4.27
N GLY A 103 -10.31 -22.13 5.15
CA GLY A 103 -8.90 -22.45 4.90
C GLY A 103 -8.28 -21.68 3.73
N GLY A 104 -8.86 -20.52 3.36
CA GLY A 104 -8.40 -19.69 2.27
C GLY A 104 -7.34 -18.66 2.67
N SER A 105 -6.84 -17.90 1.70
CA SER A 105 -5.94 -16.76 1.90
C SER A 105 -6.55 -15.47 1.34
N GLN A 106 -7.78 -15.14 1.74
CA GLN A 106 -8.43 -13.91 1.28
C GLN A 106 -7.68 -12.69 1.80
N GLY A 107 -7.29 -11.79 0.89
CA GLY A 107 -6.63 -10.53 1.22
C GLY A 107 -7.60 -9.51 1.83
N GLY A 108 -7.29 -9.04 3.03
CA GLY A 108 -8.08 -8.03 3.74
C GLY A 108 -7.38 -6.68 3.88
N SER A 109 -6.20 -6.49 3.26
CA SER A 109 -5.43 -5.24 3.37
C SER A 109 -5.93 -4.19 2.39
N THR A 110 -5.94 -2.93 2.83
CA THR A 110 -6.26 -1.77 2.00
C THR A 110 -5.04 -1.30 1.19
N ILE A 111 -5.27 -0.43 0.21
CA ILE A 111 -4.21 0.25 -0.54
C ILE A 111 -3.24 0.96 0.42
N THR A 112 -3.76 1.71 1.39
CA THR A 112 -2.95 2.41 2.40
C THR A 112 -2.08 1.45 3.21
N GLN A 113 -2.63 0.32 3.63
CA GLN A 113 -1.87 -0.72 4.34
C GLN A 113 -0.77 -1.35 3.49
N GLN A 114 -0.99 -1.48 2.19
CA GLN A 114 0.03 -2.00 1.28
C GLN A 114 1.20 -1.02 1.15
N ILE A 115 0.95 0.30 1.01
CA ILE A 115 1.99 1.33 1.01
C ILE A 115 2.79 1.27 2.32
N VAL A 116 2.10 1.29 3.45
CA VAL A 116 2.73 1.27 4.79
C VAL A 116 3.61 0.04 4.97
N LYS A 117 3.14 -1.12 4.56
CA LYS A 117 3.92 -2.36 4.61
C LYS A 117 5.19 -2.28 3.77
N LEU A 118 5.13 -1.68 2.60
CA LEU A 118 6.27 -1.58 1.67
C LEU A 118 7.29 -0.53 2.08
N SER A 119 6.86 0.56 2.75
CA SER A 119 7.71 1.70 3.07
C SER A 119 8.28 1.67 4.48
N PHE A 120 7.49 1.22 5.48
CA PHE A 120 7.82 1.43 6.89
C PHE A 120 8.03 0.12 7.68
N LEU A 121 7.65 -1.04 7.13
CA LEU A 121 7.60 -2.26 7.90
C LEU A 121 8.47 -3.37 7.30
N THR A 122 8.98 -4.24 8.17
CA THR A 122 9.70 -5.44 7.76
C THR A 122 8.76 -6.49 7.18
N HIS A 123 9.30 -7.42 6.37
CA HIS A 123 8.52 -8.51 5.75
C HIS A 123 8.08 -9.62 6.73
N GLU A 124 8.38 -9.51 8.03
CA GLU A 124 7.97 -10.51 9.01
C GLU A 124 6.45 -10.61 9.15
N LYS A 125 5.94 -11.83 9.06
CA LYS A 125 4.50 -12.12 9.22
C LYS A 125 4.15 -12.31 10.70
N LYS A 126 4.14 -11.24 11.49
CA LYS A 126 3.80 -11.27 12.92
C LYS A 126 2.56 -10.42 13.21
N ILE A 127 1.77 -10.82 14.21
CA ILE A 127 0.58 -10.04 14.64
C ILE A 127 0.99 -8.61 15.05
N LYS A 128 2.11 -8.49 15.80
CA LYS A 128 2.68 -7.19 16.16
C LYS A 128 2.82 -6.26 14.94
N ARG A 129 3.45 -6.74 13.86
CA ARG A 129 3.60 -5.97 12.63
C ARG A 129 2.25 -5.55 12.04
N LYS A 130 1.23 -6.40 12.10
CA LYS A 130 -0.11 -6.06 11.58
C LYS A 130 -0.78 -4.96 12.40
N VAL A 131 -0.60 -4.95 13.72
CA VAL A 131 -1.08 -3.87 14.59
C VAL A 131 -0.36 -2.55 14.28
N GLN A 132 0.95 -2.59 14.08
CA GLN A 132 1.73 -1.42 13.67
C GLN A 132 1.30 -0.89 12.29
N GLU A 133 1.04 -1.80 11.33
CA GLU A 133 0.50 -1.46 10.01
C GLU A 133 -0.83 -0.70 10.11
N TRP A 134 -1.77 -1.15 10.95
CA TRP A 134 -3.04 -0.46 11.17
C TRP A 134 -2.83 0.95 11.73
N TYR A 135 -1.98 1.07 12.74
CA TYR A 135 -1.68 2.35 13.38
C TYR A 135 -1.05 3.35 12.39
N ILE A 136 0.00 2.93 11.68
CA ILE A 136 0.69 3.79 10.72
C ILE A 136 -0.24 4.14 9.54
N SER A 137 -1.07 3.20 9.06
CA SER A 137 -2.06 3.48 8.00
C SER A 137 -3.07 4.56 8.40
N TYR A 138 -3.50 4.56 9.65
CA TYR A 138 -4.35 5.63 10.17
C TYR A 138 -3.63 6.98 10.23
N GLN A 139 -2.37 7.00 10.65
CA GLN A 139 -1.54 8.22 10.64
C GLN A 139 -1.28 8.71 9.21
N PHE A 140 -1.06 7.79 8.28
CA PHE A 140 -0.85 8.09 6.87
C PHE A 140 -2.05 8.85 6.28
N GLU A 141 -3.27 8.38 6.49
CA GLU A 141 -4.49 9.04 6.00
C GLU A 141 -4.88 10.33 6.73
N LYS A 142 -4.18 10.68 7.81
CA LYS A 142 -4.26 12.02 8.40
C LYS A 142 -3.42 13.05 7.66
N ASN A 143 -2.37 12.62 6.99
CA ASN A 143 -1.37 13.50 6.37
C ASN A 143 -1.54 13.57 4.85
N TYR A 144 -2.18 12.59 4.22
CA TYR A 144 -2.35 12.50 2.76
C TYR A 144 -3.81 12.34 2.37
N SER A 145 -4.21 13.02 1.29
CA SER A 145 -5.53 12.83 0.69
C SER A 145 -5.62 11.47 -0.01
N LYS A 146 -6.82 11.00 -0.30
CA LYS A 146 -7.06 9.75 -1.03
C LYS A 146 -6.40 9.74 -2.41
N GLU A 147 -6.46 10.87 -3.10
CA GLU A 147 -5.83 11.07 -4.41
C GLU A 147 -4.31 10.95 -4.31
N GLN A 148 -3.70 11.57 -3.31
CA GLN A 148 -2.26 11.46 -3.06
C GLN A 148 -1.86 10.02 -2.73
N ILE A 149 -2.65 9.34 -1.89
CA ILE A 149 -2.41 7.93 -1.52
C ILE A 149 -2.48 7.03 -2.74
N LEU A 150 -3.48 7.22 -3.60
CA LEU A 150 -3.61 6.41 -4.82
C LEU A 150 -2.43 6.65 -5.78
N ALA A 151 -2.00 7.90 -5.96
CA ALA A 151 -0.84 8.21 -6.78
C ALA A 151 0.45 7.57 -6.23
N ILE A 152 0.68 7.66 -4.90
CA ILE A 152 1.82 7.01 -4.24
C ILE A 152 1.77 5.49 -4.45
N TYR A 153 0.60 4.87 -4.27
CA TYR A 153 0.41 3.44 -4.48
C TYR A 153 0.78 3.02 -5.90
N LEU A 154 0.19 3.67 -6.89
CA LEU A 154 0.37 3.35 -8.30
C LEU A 154 1.81 3.59 -8.79
N ASN A 155 2.54 4.49 -8.15
CA ASN A 155 3.97 4.69 -8.40
C ASN A 155 4.86 3.66 -7.72
N LYS A 156 4.44 3.11 -6.57
CA LYS A 156 5.30 2.30 -5.70
C LYS A 156 5.27 0.80 -6.01
N ILE A 157 4.15 0.27 -6.47
CA ILE A 157 3.94 -1.17 -6.67
C ILE A 157 4.92 -1.74 -7.70
N PHE A 158 5.51 -2.88 -7.36
CA PHE A 158 6.35 -3.68 -8.25
C PHE A 158 5.51 -4.66 -9.06
N TYR A 159 5.60 -4.55 -10.38
CA TYR A 159 4.84 -5.37 -11.33
C TYR A 159 5.69 -6.48 -12.00
N GLY A 160 6.91 -6.73 -11.54
CA GLY A 160 7.84 -7.66 -12.18
C GLY A 160 8.66 -7.00 -13.29
N ASN A 161 9.58 -7.75 -13.91
CA ASN A 161 10.46 -7.28 -15.01
C ASN A 161 11.11 -5.91 -14.77
N ASN A 162 11.50 -5.64 -13.52
CA ASN A 162 12.05 -4.36 -13.10
C ASN A 162 11.10 -3.16 -13.34
N ALA A 163 9.78 -3.40 -13.48
CA ALA A 163 8.78 -2.37 -13.65
C ALA A 163 8.20 -1.96 -12.29
N TYR A 164 8.56 -0.77 -11.83
CA TYR A 164 8.02 -0.15 -10.64
C TYR A 164 7.04 0.95 -11.04
N GLY A 165 5.84 0.89 -10.51
CA GLY A 165 4.73 1.78 -10.85
C GLY A 165 3.98 1.36 -12.10
N ILE A 166 2.69 1.75 -12.12
CA ILE A 166 1.76 1.32 -13.15
C ILE A 166 2.09 1.87 -14.54
N ALA A 167 2.61 3.09 -14.62
CA ALA A 167 3.00 3.69 -15.89
C ALA A 167 4.19 2.95 -16.53
N GLN A 168 5.17 2.56 -15.70
CA GLN A 168 6.27 1.72 -16.20
C GLN A 168 5.78 0.32 -16.56
N ALA A 169 4.83 -0.26 -15.81
CA ALA A 169 4.25 -1.55 -16.14
C ALA A 169 3.52 -1.51 -17.50
N ALA A 170 2.70 -0.49 -17.76
CA ALA A 170 2.03 -0.29 -19.05
C ALA A 170 3.05 -0.26 -20.20
N LYS A 171 4.15 0.46 -20.02
CA LYS A 171 5.23 0.54 -21.01
C LYS A 171 5.94 -0.80 -21.20
N THR A 172 6.23 -1.50 -20.11
CA THR A 172 6.99 -2.75 -20.14
C THR A 172 6.20 -3.91 -20.76
N TYR A 173 4.91 -4.02 -20.45
CA TYR A 173 4.09 -5.16 -20.84
C TYR A 173 3.30 -4.93 -22.15
N TYR A 174 2.92 -3.68 -22.42
CA TYR A 174 2.07 -3.34 -23.56
C TYR A 174 2.72 -2.38 -24.55
N GLY A 175 3.86 -1.76 -24.20
CA GLY A 175 4.50 -0.71 -25.01
C GLY A 175 3.69 0.60 -25.07
N LYS A 176 2.66 0.74 -24.25
CA LYS A 176 1.67 1.83 -24.26
C LYS A 176 1.88 2.80 -23.10
N ASN A 177 1.35 4.01 -23.23
CA ASN A 177 1.15 4.90 -22.08
C ASN A 177 -0.16 4.51 -21.36
N LEU A 178 -0.39 5.06 -20.15
CA LEU A 178 -1.59 4.74 -19.39
C LEU A 178 -2.89 5.11 -20.11
N ASP A 179 -2.89 6.26 -20.79
CA ASP A 179 -4.07 6.77 -21.54
C ASP A 179 -4.44 5.89 -22.74
N ASP A 180 -3.48 5.12 -23.25
CA ASP A 180 -3.67 4.23 -24.40
C ASP A 180 -4.19 2.84 -24.00
N LEU A 181 -4.37 2.58 -22.69
CA LEU A 181 -4.89 1.30 -22.20
C LEU A 181 -6.40 1.21 -22.42
N THR A 182 -6.83 0.06 -22.91
CA THR A 182 -8.25 -0.27 -23.12
C THR A 182 -8.59 -1.54 -22.36
N PRO A 183 -9.87 -1.71 -21.92
CA PRO A 183 -10.34 -3.01 -21.45
C PRO A 183 -10.15 -4.07 -22.53
N LEU A 184 -9.86 -5.30 -22.12
CA LEU A 184 -9.84 -6.47 -23.03
C LEU A 184 -11.26 -6.87 -23.38
#